data_a02613892d63be3e31a0d0a1be4d2925
#
_entry.id   a02613892d63be3e31a0d0a1be4d2925
#
_cell.length_a   1.000
_cell.length_b   1.000
_cell.length_c   1.000
_cell.angle_alpha   90.00
_cell.angle_beta   90.00
_cell.angle_gamma   90.00
#
_symmetry.space_group_name_H-M   'P 1'
#
loop_
_entity.id
_entity.type
_entity.pdbx_description
1 polymer ?
#
loop_
_entity_poly.entity_id
_entity_poly.type
_entity_poly.pdbx_seq_one_letter_code
_entity_poly.pdbx_strand_id
1 'polypeptide(L)'
;MEIGPVILSILGLCLFEVISSIDNAVVNADVLATMSVKWRKWFLIWGIFLGVFLVRGLLPWFIVWMANPSLGPWGALTASFSNDPQIHQALEESSPPLLLGGGVFLVFLFFHWLFLEPKEFGLHVERFLSQQGVWFFALVSIILSVVIWLALKVNPLMTFAASVGSSVFFITHGFKEHAARVELELKSQHHLSDISKLMYLEILDATFSIDGVIGAFAFTMSVPIIILGNGLGALVVRQLTIQGVDKIKNYPYLKNGAMYSIFFLGVIMVLDSFGAHVPHYAAPMITFVVIGIFWVKSFKARKRNA
;
A
#
# COMPACT_ATOMS: atom_id res chain seq x y z
N MET A 1 18.92 12.27 -13.56
CA MET A 1 17.68 12.51 -12.79
C MET A 1 17.79 13.84 -12.07
N GLU A 2 16.80 14.71 -12.20
CA GLU A 2 16.75 15.96 -11.41
C GLU A 2 16.51 15.62 -9.94
N ILE A 3 17.23 16.26 -9.02
CA ILE A 3 17.18 15.94 -7.59
C ILE A 3 15.79 16.26 -6.98
N GLY A 4 15.14 17.33 -7.45
CA GLY A 4 13.84 17.76 -6.93
C GLY A 4 12.73 16.69 -7.02
N PRO A 5 12.45 16.13 -8.20
CA PRO A 5 11.49 15.05 -8.36
C PRO A 5 11.80 13.80 -7.53
N VAL A 6 13.08 13.44 -7.39
CA VAL A 6 13.50 12.29 -6.57
C VAL A 6 13.16 12.51 -5.09
N ILE A 7 13.50 13.68 -4.54
CA ILE A 7 13.18 14.02 -3.15
C ILE A 7 11.65 14.03 -2.94
N LEU A 8 10.90 14.62 -3.88
CA LEU A 8 9.43 14.66 -3.80
C LEU A 8 8.83 13.27 -3.81
N SER A 9 9.34 12.35 -4.64
CA SER A 9 8.89 10.96 -4.67
C SER A 9 9.21 10.24 -3.37
N ILE A 10 10.41 10.39 -2.80
CA ILE A 10 10.80 9.79 -1.52
C ILE A 10 9.89 10.29 -0.38
N LEU A 11 9.64 11.61 -0.31
CA LEU A 11 8.75 12.17 0.71
C LEU A 11 7.30 11.74 0.53
N GLY A 12 6.81 11.69 -0.71
CA GLY A 12 5.47 11.19 -1.03
C GLY A 12 5.30 9.73 -0.64
N LEU A 13 6.27 8.86 -0.98
CA LEU A 13 6.31 7.45 -0.59
C LEU A 13 6.38 7.28 0.93
N CYS A 14 7.23 8.04 1.60
CA CYS A 14 7.33 8.01 3.05
C CYS A 14 5.99 8.37 3.71
N LEU A 15 5.34 9.45 3.26
CA LEU A 15 4.03 9.85 3.78
C LEU A 15 2.96 8.79 3.46
N PHE A 16 2.95 8.27 2.24
CA PHE A 16 2.01 7.22 1.83
C PHE A 16 2.15 5.98 2.68
N GLU A 17 3.39 5.51 2.90
CA GLU A 17 3.68 4.35 3.77
C GLU A 17 3.22 4.60 5.21
N VAL A 18 3.51 5.78 5.77
CA VAL A 18 3.09 6.12 7.13
C VAL A 18 1.58 6.03 7.29
N ILE A 19 0.83 6.60 6.35
CA ILE A 19 -0.63 6.68 6.48
C ILE A 19 -1.31 5.35 6.16
N SER A 20 -0.84 4.61 5.15
CA SER A 20 -1.39 3.30 4.80
C SER A 20 -1.12 2.22 5.86
N SER A 21 -0.05 2.37 6.62
CA SER A 21 0.35 1.42 7.67
C SER A 21 -0.17 1.75 9.07
N ILE A 22 -1.02 2.78 9.24
CA ILE A 22 -1.54 3.18 10.57
C ILE A 22 -2.33 2.05 11.22
N ASP A 23 -3.21 1.37 10.49
CA ASP A 23 -4.03 0.29 11.04
C ASP A 23 -3.14 -0.87 11.52
N ASN A 24 -2.11 -1.21 10.74
CA ASN A 24 -1.11 -2.20 11.12
C ASN A 24 -0.32 -1.79 12.37
N ALA A 25 0.04 -0.51 12.48
CA ALA A 25 0.73 0.02 13.67
C ALA A 25 -0.12 -0.12 14.95
N VAL A 26 -1.44 0.08 14.85
CA VAL A 26 -2.37 -0.10 15.97
C VAL A 26 -2.43 -1.56 16.40
N VAL A 27 -2.63 -2.47 15.46
CA VAL A 27 -2.66 -3.92 15.72
C VAL A 27 -1.35 -4.39 16.36
N ASN A 28 -0.22 -3.99 15.78
CA ASN A 28 1.11 -4.33 16.29
C ASN A 28 1.29 -3.83 17.74
N ALA A 29 0.87 -2.61 18.05
CA ALA A 29 0.98 -2.06 19.40
C ALA A 29 0.16 -2.84 20.43
N ASP A 30 -1.06 -3.22 20.08
CA ASP A 30 -1.95 -3.99 20.95
C ASP A 30 -1.37 -5.38 21.27
N VAL A 31 -0.83 -6.09 20.28
CA VAL A 31 -0.19 -7.40 20.48
C VAL A 31 1.12 -7.26 21.24
N LEU A 32 1.99 -6.29 20.89
CA LEU A 32 3.24 -6.02 21.59
C LEU A 32 3.02 -5.70 23.07
N ALA A 33 1.93 -5.06 23.45
CA ALA A 33 1.60 -4.79 24.83
C ALA A 33 1.45 -6.07 25.67
N THR A 34 1.11 -7.20 25.05
CA THR A 34 0.95 -8.52 25.71
C THR A 34 2.23 -9.33 25.76
N MET A 35 3.35 -8.87 25.17
CA MET A 35 4.63 -9.58 25.09
C MET A 35 5.61 -9.12 26.14
N SER A 36 6.60 -9.98 26.47
CA SER A 36 7.70 -9.61 27.38
C SER A 36 8.62 -8.55 26.76
N VAL A 37 9.29 -7.78 27.61
CA VAL A 37 10.17 -6.66 27.20
C VAL A 37 11.27 -7.10 26.24
N LYS A 38 11.80 -8.33 26.41
CA LYS A 38 12.82 -8.90 25.52
C LYS A 38 12.31 -9.04 24.10
N TRP A 39 11.13 -9.62 23.91
CA TRP A 39 10.56 -9.88 22.60
C TRP A 39 10.03 -8.63 21.93
N ARG A 40 9.51 -7.64 22.71
CA ARG A 40 9.21 -6.30 22.17
C ARG A 40 10.44 -5.64 21.56
N LYS A 41 11.59 -5.64 22.26
CA LYS A 41 12.85 -5.10 21.74
C LYS A 41 13.29 -5.83 20.47
N TRP A 42 13.15 -7.16 20.46
CA TRP A 42 13.51 -7.99 19.31
C TRP A 42 12.66 -7.59 18.08
N PHE A 43 11.36 -7.53 18.23
CA PHE A 43 10.45 -7.07 17.16
C PHE A 43 10.81 -5.67 16.66
N LEU A 44 11.12 -4.74 17.55
CA LEU A 44 11.45 -3.36 17.19
C LEU A 44 12.76 -3.22 16.41
N ILE A 45 13.71 -4.14 16.55
CA ILE A 45 15.01 -4.11 15.86
C ILE A 45 14.99 -5.03 14.64
N TRP A 46 14.73 -6.31 14.84
CA TRP A 46 14.80 -7.32 13.79
C TRP A 46 13.55 -7.37 12.91
N GLY A 47 12.37 -7.09 13.46
CA GLY A 47 11.16 -6.99 12.69
C GLY A 47 11.19 -5.80 11.70
N ILE A 48 11.87 -4.68 12.05
CA ILE A 48 12.13 -3.60 11.07
C ILE A 48 12.98 -4.14 9.93
N PHE A 49 14.06 -4.84 10.25
CA PHE A 49 14.94 -5.38 9.23
C PHE A 49 14.19 -6.33 8.28
N LEU A 50 13.42 -7.26 8.83
CA LEU A 50 12.62 -8.20 8.03
C LEU A 50 11.51 -7.50 7.25
N GLY A 51 10.69 -6.69 7.89
CA GLY A 51 9.55 -6.03 7.24
C GLY A 51 9.97 -4.99 6.19
N VAL A 52 11.03 -4.21 6.45
CA VAL A 52 11.51 -3.18 5.51
C VAL A 52 12.32 -3.80 4.38
N PHE A 53 13.32 -4.62 4.69
CA PHE A 53 14.22 -5.13 3.65
C PHE A 53 13.67 -6.35 2.93
N LEU A 54 13.02 -7.28 3.62
CA LEU A 54 12.52 -8.49 2.98
C LEU A 54 11.27 -8.19 2.15
N VAL A 55 10.27 -7.55 2.71
CA VAL A 55 9.00 -7.33 2.00
C VAL A 55 9.06 -6.08 1.13
N ARG A 56 9.36 -4.92 1.73
CA ARG A 56 9.37 -3.64 1.00
C ARG A 56 10.59 -3.43 0.10
N GLY A 57 11.64 -4.24 0.27
CA GLY A 57 12.83 -4.25 -0.58
C GLY A 57 12.76 -5.32 -1.66
N LEU A 58 12.56 -6.58 -1.27
CA LEU A 58 12.58 -7.69 -2.23
C LEU A 58 11.33 -7.74 -3.12
N LEU A 59 10.16 -7.37 -2.62
CA LEU A 59 8.93 -7.47 -3.40
C LEU A 59 8.92 -6.52 -4.61
N PRO A 60 9.22 -5.20 -4.50
CA PRO A 60 9.33 -4.32 -5.66
C PRO A 60 10.37 -4.80 -6.65
N TRP A 61 11.54 -5.22 -6.16
CA TRP A 61 12.59 -5.78 -6.99
C TRP A 61 12.14 -7.02 -7.75
N PHE A 62 11.47 -7.95 -7.08
CA PHE A 62 10.94 -9.17 -7.67
C PHE A 62 9.86 -8.87 -8.72
N ILE A 63 8.98 -7.91 -8.46
CA ILE A 63 7.94 -7.48 -9.40
C ILE A 63 8.58 -6.90 -10.68
N VAL A 64 9.56 -6.00 -10.55
CA VAL A 64 10.26 -5.43 -11.71
C VAL A 64 11.04 -6.51 -12.48
N TRP A 65 11.68 -7.43 -11.77
CA TRP A 65 12.39 -8.54 -12.42
C TRP A 65 11.44 -9.49 -13.16
N MET A 66 10.31 -9.85 -12.55
CA MET A 66 9.30 -10.69 -13.20
C MET A 66 8.65 -10.01 -14.40
N ALA A 67 8.47 -8.70 -14.36
CA ALA A 67 7.99 -7.93 -15.51
C ALA A 67 9.03 -7.85 -16.64
N ASN A 68 10.32 -7.94 -16.31
CA ASN A 68 11.46 -7.88 -17.23
C ASN A 68 12.51 -8.95 -16.96
N PRO A 69 12.25 -10.23 -17.26
CA PRO A 69 13.20 -11.32 -16.98
C PRO A 69 14.55 -11.16 -17.71
N SER A 70 14.55 -10.51 -18.88
CA SER A 70 15.74 -10.26 -19.69
C SER A 70 16.80 -9.37 -19.00
N LEU A 71 16.40 -8.51 -18.07
CA LEU A 71 17.32 -7.67 -17.30
C LEU A 71 18.14 -8.47 -16.28
N GLY A 72 17.67 -9.67 -15.94
CA GLY A 72 18.23 -10.44 -14.82
C GLY A 72 17.99 -9.79 -13.46
N PRO A 73 18.30 -10.47 -12.35
CA PRO A 73 18.02 -9.98 -11.02
C PRO A 73 18.79 -8.69 -10.66
N TRP A 74 20.04 -8.59 -11.10
CA TRP A 74 20.88 -7.41 -10.83
C TRP A 74 20.46 -6.19 -11.66
N GLY A 75 20.14 -6.45 -12.95
CA GLY A 75 19.62 -5.40 -13.84
C GLY A 75 18.33 -4.79 -13.33
N ALA A 76 17.40 -5.58 -12.84
CA ALA A 76 16.13 -5.10 -12.27
C ALA A 76 16.33 -4.15 -11.08
N LEU A 77 17.38 -4.37 -10.26
CA LEU A 77 17.71 -3.49 -9.13
C LEU A 77 18.32 -2.16 -9.58
N THR A 78 19.17 -2.19 -10.62
CA THR A 78 19.97 -1.04 -11.03
C THR A 78 19.44 -0.33 -12.27
N ALA A 79 18.42 -0.89 -12.93
CA ALA A 79 17.87 -0.41 -14.19
C ALA A 79 17.58 1.11 -14.20
N SER A 80 17.04 1.65 -13.11
CA SER A 80 16.67 3.07 -13.00
C SER A 80 17.87 4.02 -12.99
N PHE A 81 19.08 3.52 -12.75
CA PHE A 81 20.33 4.28 -12.76
C PHE A 81 21.19 3.96 -13.99
N SER A 82 20.77 3.04 -14.83
CA SER A 82 21.49 2.69 -16.06
C SER A 82 21.32 3.80 -17.08
N ASN A 83 22.38 4.07 -17.83
CA ASN A 83 22.33 4.93 -19.01
C ASN A 83 22.20 4.11 -20.31
N ASP A 84 21.96 2.80 -20.19
CA ASP A 84 21.81 1.92 -21.35
C ASP A 84 20.40 2.10 -21.96
N PRO A 85 20.30 2.52 -23.23
CA PRO A 85 19.03 2.70 -23.91
C PRO A 85 18.16 1.42 -23.97
N GLN A 86 18.78 0.24 -24.02
CA GLN A 86 18.06 -1.03 -24.07
C GLN A 86 17.36 -1.31 -22.74
N ILE A 87 17.99 -0.96 -21.63
CA ILE A 87 17.40 -1.10 -20.29
C ILE A 87 16.23 -0.13 -20.12
N HIS A 88 16.36 1.12 -20.57
CA HIS A 88 15.27 2.10 -20.55
C HIS A 88 14.08 1.63 -21.38
N GLN A 89 14.34 1.15 -22.60
CA GLN A 89 13.28 0.63 -23.45
C GLN A 89 12.55 -0.56 -22.79
N ALA A 90 13.28 -1.51 -22.20
CA ALA A 90 12.69 -2.65 -21.51
C ALA A 90 11.81 -2.23 -20.33
N LEU A 91 12.21 -1.20 -19.56
CA LEU A 91 11.38 -0.63 -18.48
C LEU A 91 10.13 0.05 -19.03
N GLU A 92 10.25 0.84 -20.09
CA GLU A 92 9.11 1.52 -20.72
C GLU A 92 8.08 0.51 -21.29
N GLU A 93 8.52 -0.56 -21.91
CA GLU A 93 7.65 -1.61 -22.46
C GLU A 93 6.91 -2.41 -21.37
N SER A 94 7.52 -2.59 -20.21
CA SER A 94 6.93 -3.36 -19.10
C SER A 94 6.12 -2.51 -18.11
N SER A 95 6.30 -1.19 -18.12
CA SER A 95 5.58 -0.27 -17.24
C SER A 95 4.07 -0.34 -17.41
N PRO A 96 3.48 -0.29 -18.62
CA PRO A 96 2.03 -0.27 -18.78
C PRO A 96 1.31 -1.49 -18.18
N PRO A 97 1.73 -2.75 -18.43
CA PRO A 97 1.13 -3.90 -17.78
C PRO A 97 1.23 -3.84 -16.26
N LEU A 98 2.40 -3.47 -15.72
CA LEU A 98 2.62 -3.39 -14.29
C LEU A 98 1.73 -2.33 -13.62
N LEU A 99 1.65 -1.14 -14.23
CA LEU A 99 0.80 -0.05 -13.75
C LEU A 99 -0.67 -0.43 -13.83
N LEU A 100 -1.12 -1.12 -14.89
CA LEU A 100 -2.50 -1.53 -15.01
C LEU A 100 -2.89 -2.56 -13.94
N GLY A 101 -2.07 -3.59 -13.73
CA GLY A 101 -2.31 -4.59 -12.70
C GLY A 101 -2.34 -3.98 -11.30
N GLY A 102 -1.36 -3.14 -10.99
CA GLY A 102 -1.31 -2.41 -9.71
C GLY A 102 -2.46 -1.41 -9.54
N GLY A 103 -2.83 -0.69 -10.60
CA GLY A 103 -3.95 0.24 -10.59
C GLY A 103 -5.29 -0.46 -10.32
N VAL A 104 -5.55 -1.60 -10.97
CA VAL A 104 -6.74 -2.44 -10.69
C VAL A 104 -6.76 -2.89 -9.24
N PHE A 105 -5.64 -3.37 -8.72
CA PHE A 105 -5.51 -3.77 -7.31
C PHE A 105 -5.89 -2.62 -6.36
N LEU A 106 -5.33 -1.42 -6.54
CA LEU A 106 -5.58 -0.27 -5.67
C LEU A 106 -7.02 0.24 -5.76
N VAL A 107 -7.59 0.26 -6.96
CA VAL A 107 -9.00 0.64 -7.16
C VAL A 107 -9.93 -0.35 -6.45
N PHE A 108 -9.65 -1.65 -6.52
CA PHE A 108 -10.42 -2.67 -5.81
C PHE A 108 -10.29 -2.53 -4.30
N LEU A 109 -9.08 -2.26 -3.81
CA LEU A 109 -8.82 -2.02 -2.39
C LEU A 109 -9.63 -0.83 -1.87
N PHE A 110 -9.68 0.27 -2.61
CA PHE A 110 -10.50 1.42 -2.25
C PHE A 110 -12.00 1.08 -2.21
N PHE A 111 -12.54 0.42 -3.24
CA PHE A 111 -13.96 0.05 -3.26
C PHE A 111 -14.31 -0.98 -2.20
N HIS A 112 -13.40 -1.92 -1.89
CA HIS A 112 -13.56 -2.82 -0.77
C HIS A 112 -13.72 -2.05 0.53
N TRP A 113 -12.80 -1.14 0.83
CA TRP A 113 -12.90 -0.27 1.98
C TRP A 113 -14.20 0.53 1.97
N LEU A 114 -14.59 1.11 0.84
CA LEU A 114 -15.75 1.98 0.73
C LEU A 114 -17.07 1.26 1.02
N PHE A 115 -17.23 0.04 0.51
CA PHE A 115 -18.50 -0.70 0.57
C PHE A 115 -18.57 -1.74 1.70
N LEU A 116 -17.47 -2.35 2.08
CA LEU A 116 -17.48 -3.52 2.97
C LEU A 116 -16.94 -3.23 4.37
N GLU A 117 -16.06 -2.25 4.53
CA GLU A 117 -15.56 -1.94 5.86
C GLU A 117 -16.53 -1.03 6.66
N PRO A 118 -16.76 -1.33 7.96
CA PRO A 118 -17.57 -0.47 8.83
C PRO A 118 -16.99 0.94 8.97
N LYS A 119 -17.84 1.97 8.96
CA LYS A 119 -17.43 3.38 9.06
C LYS A 119 -17.75 3.93 10.45
N GLU A 120 -16.82 3.81 11.39
CA GLU A 120 -16.93 4.51 12.68
C GLU A 120 -16.86 6.03 12.45
N PHE A 121 -15.88 6.48 11.68
CA PHE A 121 -15.72 7.87 11.24
C PHE A 121 -15.77 7.91 9.72
N GLY A 122 -16.84 8.47 9.15
CA GLY A 122 -17.06 8.50 7.72
C GLY A 122 -17.81 9.74 7.27
N LEU A 123 -17.61 10.08 5.99
CA LEU A 123 -18.45 11.04 5.27
C LEU A 123 -19.86 10.44 5.13
N HIS A 124 -20.88 11.29 4.93
CA HIS A 124 -22.26 10.81 4.76
C HIS A 124 -22.38 9.79 3.62
N VAL A 125 -21.69 10.05 2.50
CA VAL A 125 -21.65 9.15 1.34
C VAL A 125 -20.98 7.81 1.68
N GLU A 126 -19.88 7.82 2.41
CA GLU A 126 -19.16 6.59 2.82
C GLU A 126 -20.03 5.71 3.71
N ARG A 127 -20.75 6.33 4.67
CA ARG A 127 -21.67 5.61 5.56
C ARG A 127 -22.84 5.00 4.82
N PHE A 128 -23.38 5.73 3.82
CA PHE A 128 -24.43 5.20 2.97
C PHE A 128 -23.94 4.02 2.12
N LEU A 129 -22.78 4.15 1.48
CA LEU A 129 -22.23 3.12 0.61
C LEU A 129 -21.79 1.87 1.40
N SER A 130 -21.28 2.02 2.62
CA SER A 130 -20.88 0.88 3.45
C SER A 130 -22.07 -0.02 3.88
N GLN A 131 -23.30 0.46 3.75
CA GLN A 131 -24.50 -0.36 3.95
C GLN A 131 -24.91 -1.14 2.69
N GLN A 132 -24.26 -0.88 1.57
CA GLN A 132 -24.58 -1.44 0.25
C GLN A 132 -23.54 -2.45 -0.24
N GLY A 133 -23.04 -3.31 0.68
CA GLY A 133 -21.91 -4.21 0.42
C GLY A 133 -22.04 -5.12 -0.80
N VAL A 134 -23.24 -5.50 -1.19
CA VAL A 134 -23.50 -6.31 -2.39
C VAL A 134 -23.03 -5.63 -3.66
N TRP A 135 -23.09 -4.30 -3.73
CA TRP A 135 -22.68 -3.53 -4.91
C TRP A 135 -21.16 -3.52 -5.13
N PHE A 136 -20.36 -3.85 -4.12
CA PHE A 136 -18.91 -4.01 -4.29
C PHE A 136 -18.58 -4.99 -5.41
N PHE A 137 -19.12 -6.20 -5.34
CA PHE A 137 -18.83 -7.25 -6.32
C PHE A 137 -19.29 -6.89 -7.73
N ALA A 138 -20.48 -6.29 -7.85
CA ALA A 138 -20.99 -5.83 -9.13
C ALA A 138 -20.08 -4.74 -9.73
N LEU A 139 -19.70 -3.74 -8.93
CA LEU A 139 -18.89 -2.61 -9.38
C LEU A 139 -17.50 -3.05 -9.83
N VAL A 140 -16.78 -3.83 -9.00
CA VAL A 140 -15.43 -4.28 -9.35
C VAL A 140 -15.43 -5.21 -10.55
N SER A 141 -16.46 -6.04 -10.71
CA SER A 141 -16.62 -6.90 -11.90
C SER A 141 -16.85 -6.09 -13.18
N ILE A 142 -17.68 -5.05 -13.11
CA ILE A 142 -17.92 -4.16 -14.25
C ILE A 142 -16.64 -3.39 -14.58
N ILE A 143 -15.96 -2.81 -13.59
CA ILE A 143 -14.70 -2.08 -13.78
C ILE A 143 -13.67 -3.00 -14.44
N LEU A 144 -13.49 -4.21 -13.90
CA LEU A 144 -12.54 -5.18 -14.46
C LEU A 144 -12.87 -5.52 -15.91
N SER A 145 -14.14 -5.77 -16.21
CA SER A 145 -14.59 -6.10 -17.57
C SER A 145 -14.31 -4.97 -18.56
N VAL A 146 -14.57 -3.72 -18.15
CA VAL A 146 -14.28 -2.54 -18.98
C VAL A 146 -12.77 -2.37 -19.18
N VAL A 147 -11.99 -2.48 -18.11
CA VAL A 147 -10.52 -2.36 -18.17
C VAL A 147 -9.93 -3.45 -19.08
N ILE A 148 -10.36 -4.72 -18.93
CA ILE A 148 -9.95 -5.83 -19.78
C ILE A 148 -10.31 -5.56 -21.25
N TRP A 149 -11.53 -5.11 -21.51
CA TRP A 149 -11.97 -4.81 -22.88
C TRP A 149 -11.16 -3.68 -23.53
N LEU A 150 -10.78 -2.65 -22.77
CA LEU A 150 -9.93 -1.56 -23.24
C LEU A 150 -8.48 -2.06 -23.45
N ALA A 151 -7.93 -2.79 -22.47
CA ALA A 151 -6.57 -3.32 -22.50
C ALA A 151 -6.35 -4.28 -23.68
N LEU A 152 -7.34 -5.11 -24.01
CA LEU A 152 -7.28 -6.05 -25.13
C LEU A 152 -7.06 -5.35 -26.48
N LYS A 153 -7.50 -4.09 -26.62
CA LYS A 153 -7.29 -3.30 -27.84
C LYS A 153 -5.89 -2.72 -27.95
N VAL A 154 -5.16 -2.63 -26.84
CA VAL A 154 -3.81 -2.06 -26.77
C VAL A 154 -2.76 -3.17 -26.77
N ASN A 155 -2.81 -4.07 -25.79
CA ASN A 155 -1.85 -5.16 -25.63
C ASN A 155 -2.46 -6.30 -24.79
N PRO A 156 -2.45 -7.56 -25.30
CA PRO A 156 -2.93 -8.72 -24.54
C PRO A 156 -2.25 -8.90 -23.17
N LEU A 157 -0.98 -8.51 -23.04
CA LEU A 157 -0.26 -8.59 -21.76
C LEU A 157 -0.86 -7.65 -20.69
N MET A 158 -1.38 -6.50 -21.08
CA MET A 158 -2.11 -5.61 -20.18
C MET A 158 -3.39 -6.28 -19.67
N THR A 159 -4.11 -7.01 -20.51
CA THR A 159 -5.29 -7.78 -20.12
C THR A 159 -4.96 -8.82 -19.06
N PHE A 160 -3.86 -9.57 -19.28
CA PHE A 160 -3.37 -10.53 -18.30
C PHE A 160 -2.98 -9.85 -16.98
N ALA A 161 -2.25 -8.73 -17.03
CA ALA A 161 -1.84 -7.97 -15.85
C ALA A 161 -3.04 -7.43 -15.04
N ALA A 162 -4.09 -6.92 -15.71
CA ALA A 162 -5.33 -6.51 -15.04
C ALA A 162 -6.00 -7.69 -14.29
N SER A 163 -6.03 -8.87 -14.91
CA SER A 163 -6.56 -10.08 -14.29
C SER A 163 -5.72 -10.53 -13.08
N VAL A 164 -4.39 -10.47 -13.22
CA VAL A 164 -3.46 -10.76 -12.12
C VAL A 164 -3.65 -9.76 -10.96
N GLY A 165 -3.76 -8.45 -11.24
CA GLY A 165 -4.02 -7.42 -10.23
C GLY A 165 -5.30 -7.69 -9.44
N SER A 166 -6.38 -8.06 -10.12
CA SER A 166 -7.63 -8.50 -9.50
C SER A 166 -7.43 -9.75 -8.61
N SER A 167 -6.73 -10.77 -9.12
CA SER A 167 -6.48 -12.01 -8.39
C SER A 167 -5.63 -11.76 -7.14
N VAL A 168 -4.56 -10.97 -7.25
CA VAL A 168 -3.71 -10.58 -6.12
C VAL A 168 -4.52 -9.83 -5.07
N PHE A 169 -5.43 -8.93 -5.48
CA PHE A 169 -6.33 -8.26 -4.54
C PHE A 169 -7.15 -9.26 -3.72
N PHE A 170 -7.86 -10.20 -4.36
CA PHE A 170 -8.69 -11.16 -3.64
C PHE A 170 -7.89 -12.13 -2.76
N ILE A 171 -6.71 -12.55 -3.22
CA ILE A 171 -5.80 -13.41 -2.44
C ILE A 171 -5.32 -12.66 -1.19
N THR A 172 -4.77 -11.46 -1.34
CA THR A 172 -4.24 -10.68 -0.21
C THR A 172 -5.33 -10.31 0.77
N HIS A 173 -6.52 -9.98 0.26
CA HIS A 173 -7.67 -9.66 1.10
C HIS A 173 -8.15 -10.86 1.91
N GLY A 174 -8.22 -12.05 1.30
CA GLY A 174 -8.54 -13.28 2.00
C GLY A 174 -7.54 -13.60 3.13
N PHE A 175 -6.24 -13.37 2.89
CA PHE A 175 -5.22 -13.50 3.93
C PHE A 175 -5.39 -12.48 5.05
N LYS A 176 -5.74 -11.22 4.75
CA LYS A 176 -5.99 -10.17 5.75
C LYS A 176 -7.19 -10.52 6.64
N GLU A 177 -8.29 -11.00 6.05
CA GLU A 177 -9.46 -11.44 6.83
C GLU A 177 -9.14 -12.64 7.73
N HIS A 178 -8.37 -13.61 7.23
CA HIS A 178 -7.92 -14.73 8.04
C HIS A 178 -7.02 -14.27 9.19
N ALA A 179 -6.07 -13.40 8.90
CA ALA A 179 -5.18 -12.82 9.91
C ALA A 179 -5.96 -12.05 10.99
N ALA A 180 -6.96 -11.26 10.62
CA ALA A 180 -7.80 -10.55 11.59
C ALA A 180 -8.57 -11.50 12.53
N ARG A 181 -9.06 -12.65 12.03
CA ARG A 181 -9.69 -13.67 12.89
C ARG A 181 -8.70 -14.29 13.87
N VAL A 182 -7.50 -14.66 13.37
CA VAL A 182 -6.43 -15.22 14.22
C VAL A 182 -6.01 -14.21 15.28
N GLU A 183 -5.96 -12.91 14.97
CA GLU A 183 -5.67 -11.86 15.94
C GLU A 183 -6.65 -11.84 17.12
N LEU A 184 -7.95 -11.97 16.84
CA LEU A 184 -8.97 -12.04 17.89
C LEU A 184 -8.78 -13.27 18.78
N GLU A 185 -8.41 -14.41 18.20
CA GLU A 185 -8.08 -15.62 18.94
C GLU A 185 -6.82 -15.44 19.79
N LEU A 186 -5.77 -14.81 19.23
CA LEU A 186 -4.51 -14.53 19.95
C LEU A 186 -4.69 -13.60 21.15
N LYS A 187 -5.57 -12.60 21.03
CA LYS A 187 -5.91 -11.70 22.15
C LYS A 187 -6.66 -12.41 23.27
N SER A 188 -7.45 -13.44 22.93
CA SER A 188 -8.21 -14.23 23.90
C SER A 188 -7.38 -15.33 24.59
N GLN A 189 -6.32 -15.82 23.95
CA GLN A 189 -5.48 -16.92 24.43
C GLN A 189 -4.25 -16.39 25.15
N HIS A 190 -4.30 -16.33 26.49
CA HIS A 190 -3.16 -15.91 27.35
C HIS A 190 -1.97 -16.89 27.33
N HIS A 191 -2.04 -18.04 26.64
CA HIS A 191 -1.04 -19.12 26.68
C HIS A 191 -0.08 -19.17 25.47
N LEU A 192 -0.19 -18.28 24.50
CA LEU A 192 0.69 -18.30 23.35
C LEU A 192 2.08 -17.75 23.68
N SER A 193 3.11 -18.44 23.18
CA SER A 193 4.49 -18.00 23.37
C SER A 193 4.76 -16.68 22.66
N ASP A 194 5.67 -15.87 23.23
CA ASP A 194 6.08 -14.59 22.60
C ASP A 194 6.63 -14.78 21.18
N ILE A 195 7.25 -15.95 20.90
CA ILE A 195 7.73 -16.28 19.55
C ILE A 195 6.57 -16.45 18.58
N SER A 196 5.48 -17.14 18.97
CA SER A 196 4.31 -17.32 18.12
C SER A 196 3.65 -15.97 17.80
N LYS A 197 3.53 -15.09 18.79
CA LYS A 197 3.04 -13.72 18.62
C LYS A 197 3.93 -12.92 17.68
N LEU A 198 5.25 -13.04 17.82
CA LEU A 198 6.23 -12.39 16.96
C LEU A 198 6.09 -12.81 15.49
N MET A 199 6.09 -14.13 15.25
CA MET A 199 5.92 -14.67 13.89
C MET A 199 4.62 -14.23 13.26
N TYR A 200 3.55 -14.18 14.04
CA TYR A 200 2.26 -13.67 13.60
C TYR A 200 2.35 -12.18 13.19
N LEU A 201 2.96 -11.32 14.01
CA LEU A 201 3.13 -9.92 13.70
C LEU A 201 3.94 -9.69 12.41
N GLU A 202 5.00 -10.48 12.18
CA GLU A 202 5.81 -10.38 10.96
C GLU A 202 5.03 -10.81 9.70
N ILE A 203 4.23 -11.89 9.79
CA ILE A 203 3.36 -12.33 8.69
C ILE A 203 2.29 -11.27 8.39
N LEU A 204 1.73 -10.68 9.43
CA LEU A 204 0.72 -9.65 9.33
C LEU A 204 1.29 -8.37 8.70
N ASP A 205 2.46 -7.93 9.18
CA ASP A 205 3.18 -6.77 8.60
C ASP A 205 3.52 -7.00 7.13
N ALA A 206 3.99 -8.21 6.77
CA ALA A 206 4.24 -8.58 5.39
C ALA A 206 2.97 -8.49 4.52
N THR A 207 1.85 -9.00 5.01
CA THR A 207 0.57 -9.01 4.28
C THR A 207 0.02 -7.59 4.07
N PHE A 208 0.08 -6.74 5.09
CA PHE A 208 -0.35 -5.33 4.99
C PHE A 208 0.61 -4.47 4.15
N SER A 209 1.87 -4.88 4.02
CA SER A 209 2.87 -4.14 3.23
C SER A 209 2.68 -4.25 1.72
N ILE A 210 1.93 -5.24 1.24
CA ILE A 210 1.68 -5.45 -0.19
C ILE A 210 1.02 -4.22 -0.82
N ASP A 211 0.05 -3.61 -0.14
CA ASP A 211 -0.65 -2.41 -0.62
C ASP A 211 0.31 -1.24 -0.81
N GLY A 212 1.20 -1.03 0.17
CA GLY A 212 2.23 0.01 0.13
C GLY A 212 3.24 -0.21 -1.00
N VAL A 213 3.64 -1.46 -1.23
CA VAL A 213 4.56 -1.80 -2.33
C VAL A 213 3.91 -1.59 -3.69
N ILE A 214 2.68 -2.05 -3.89
CA ILE A 214 1.96 -1.86 -5.16
C ILE A 214 1.70 -0.37 -5.40
N GLY A 215 1.27 0.36 -4.37
CA GLY A 215 1.04 1.81 -4.45
C GLY A 215 2.30 2.63 -4.74
N ALA A 216 3.47 2.12 -4.37
CA ALA A 216 4.75 2.80 -4.63
C ALA A 216 5.05 2.96 -6.13
N PHE A 217 4.57 2.04 -6.98
CA PHE A 217 4.76 2.12 -8.42
C PHE A 217 4.00 3.30 -9.07
N ALA A 218 3.02 3.88 -8.40
CA ALA A 218 2.39 5.13 -8.85
C ALA A 218 3.33 6.36 -8.71
N PHE A 219 4.35 6.27 -7.86
CA PHE A 219 5.31 7.36 -7.64
C PHE A 219 6.55 7.20 -8.53
N THR A 220 7.03 5.97 -8.71
CA THR A 220 8.25 5.70 -9.46
C THR A 220 8.41 4.20 -9.75
N MET A 221 9.07 3.87 -10.86
CA MET A 221 9.52 2.51 -11.17
C MET A 221 10.92 2.20 -10.61
N SER A 222 11.57 3.18 -9.97
CA SER A 222 12.90 3.03 -9.39
C SER A 222 12.86 2.23 -8.09
N VAL A 223 13.26 0.97 -8.14
CA VAL A 223 13.31 0.08 -6.97
C VAL A 223 14.10 0.70 -5.79
N PRO A 224 15.30 1.30 -5.99
CA PRO A 224 16.00 1.96 -4.89
C PRO A 224 15.25 3.15 -4.28
N ILE A 225 14.55 3.95 -5.07
CA ILE A 225 13.73 5.06 -4.56
C ILE A 225 12.55 4.51 -3.75
N ILE A 226 11.91 3.44 -4.22
CA ILE A 226 10.84 2.75 -3.50
C ILE A 226 11.35 2.23 -2.16
N ILE A 227 12.50 1.55 -2.14
CA ILE A 227 13.12 1.02 -0.90
C ILE A 227 13.40 2.17 0.08
N LEU A 228 13.96 3.27 -0.39
CA LEU A 228 14.26 4.42 0.47
C LEU A 228 12.99 5.07 1.01
N GLY A 229 12.01 5.37 0.17
CA GLY A 229 10.78 6.03 0.57
C GLY A 229 9.93 5.19 1.53
N ASN A 230 9.62 3.96 1.16
CA ASN A 230 8.87 3.02 2.00
C ASN A 230 9.67 2.62 3.25
N GLY A 231 10.99 2.46 3.13
CA GLY A 231 11.87 2.17 4.26
C GLY A 231 11.85 3.27 5.32
N LEU A 232 11.98 4.55 4.90
CA LEU A 232 11.85 5.69 5.80
C LEU A 232 10.45 5.78 6.41
N GLY A 233 9.40 5.56 5.61
CA GLY A 233 8.03 5.52 6.09
C GLY A 233 7.82 4.45 7.14
N ALA A 234 8.32 3.23 6.91
CA ALA A 234 8.23 2.12 7.86
C ALA A 234 8.98 2.40 9.17
N LEU A 235 10.13 3.07 9.13
CA LEU A 235 10.83 3.52 10.34
C LEU A 235 9.98 4.51 11.15
N VAL A 236 9.32 5.46 10.48
CA VAL A 236 8.41 6.41 11.12
C VAL A 236 7.21 5.69 11.73
N VAL A 237 6.57 4.78 11.00
CA VAL A 237 5.45 3.96 11.50
C VAL A 237 5.84 3.21 12.76
N ARG A 238 7.01 2.58 12.76
CA ARG A 238 7.52 1.83 13.91
C ARG A 238 7.73 2.71 15.13
N GLN A 239 8.28 3.91 14.92
CA GLN A 239 8.44 4.88 15.99
C GLN A 239 7.09 5.34 16.54
N LEU A 240 6.10 5.53 15.68
CA LEU A 240 4.74 5.84 16.08
C LEU A 240 4.07 4.69 16.85
N THR A 241 4.31 3.44 16.46
CA THR A 241 3.83 2.25 17.18
C THR A 241 4.33 2.22 18.62
N ILE A 242 5.60 2.62 18.86
CA ILE A 242 6.20 2.62 20.19
C ILE A 242 5.73 3.78 21.06
N GLN A 243 5.63 4.98 20.48
CA GLN A 243 5.53 6.24 21.24
C GLN A 243 4.17 6.92 21.13
N GLY A 244 3.30 6.51 20.22
CA GLY A 244 2.23 7.40 19.84
C GLY A 244 0.97 6.83 19.24
N VAL A 245 0.71 5.52 19.29
CA VAL A 245 -0.52 4.94 18.74
C VAL A 245 -1.76 5.64 19.29
N ASP A 246 -1.79 5.94 20.59
CA ASP A 246 -2.91 6.67 21.22
C ASP A 246 -3.05 8.10 20.67
N LYS A 247 -1.95 8.73 20.24
CA LYS A 247 -2.01 10.05 19.61
C LYS A 247 -2.60 9.98 18.20
N ILE A 248 -2.31 8.92 17.46
CA ILE A 248 -2.83 8.71 16.09
C ILE A 248 -4.33 8.40 16.14
N LYS A 249 -4.79 7.60 17.10
CA LYS A 249 -6.22 7.31 17.33
C LYS A 249 -7.06 8.59 17.52
N ASN A 250 -6.44 9.70 17.91
CA ASN A 250 -7.08 11.01 18.01
C ASN A 250 -7.36 11.68 16.63
N TYR A 251 -6.92 11.10 15.52
CA TYR A 251 -7.14 11.64 14.17
C TYR A 251 -8.01 10.70 13.33
N PRO A 252 -9.33 10.68 13.60
CA PRO A 252 -10.24 9.64 13.10
C PRO A 252 -10.40 9.59 11.58
N TYR A 253 -10.09 10.66 10.85
CA TYR A 253 -10.21 10.71 9.39
C TYR A 253 -8.92 10.41 8.64
N LEU A 254 -7.82 10.02 9.30
CA LEU A 254 -6.56 9.71 8.61
C LEU A 254 -6.69 8.47 7.71
N LYS A 255 -7.42 7.46 8.16
CA LYS A 255 -7.72 6.27 7.34
C LYS A 255 -8.48 6.64 6.06
N ASN A 256 -9.47 7.53 6.15
CA ASN A 256 -10.16 8.03 4.96
C ASN A 256 -9.18 8.70 4.00
N GLY A 257 -8.28 9.57 4.50
CA GLY A 257 -7.23 10.19 3.70
C GLY A 257 -6.33 9.18 3.00
N ALA A 258 -5.91 8.12 3.70
CA ALA A 258 -5.14 7.03 3.11
C ALA A 258 -5.90 6.36 1.96
N MET A 259 -7.15 5.99 2.19
CA MET A 259 -7.94 5.25 1.21
C MET A 259 -8.29 6.08 -0.04
N TYR A 260 -8.59 7.38 0.13
CA TYR A 260 -8.75 8.27 -1.03
C TYR A 260 -7.43 8.48 -1.79
N SER A 261 -6.28 8.56 -1.09
CA SER A 261 -4.98 8.61 -1.76
C SER A 261 -4.74 7.34 -2.58
N ILE A 262 -5.02 6.16 -2.02
CA ILE A 262 -4.95 4.86 -2.71
C ILE A 262 -5.83 4.87 -3.97
N PHE A 263 -7.06 5.39 -3.89
CA PHE A 263 -7.93 5.50 -5.06
C PHE A 263 -7.32 6.35 -6.17
N PHE A 264 -6.87 7.55 -5.83
CA PHE A 264 -6.27 8.44 -6.84
C PHE A 264 -4.98 7.86 -7.41
N LEU A 265 -4.15 7.20 -6.61
CA LEU A 265 -2.96 6.51 -7.09
C LEU A 265 -3.33 5.37 -8.05
N GLY A 266 -4.34 4.57 -7.71
CA GLY A 266 -4.85 3.52 -8.60
C GLY A 266 -5.36 4.08 -9.92
N VAL A 267 -6.10 5.19 -9.90
CA VAL A 267 -6.58 5.87 -11.11
C VAL A 267 -5.41 6.41 -11.94
N ILE A 268 -4.41 7.05 -11.31
CA ILE A 268 -3.19 7.52 -11.99
C ILE A 268 -2.51 6.35 -12.71
N MET A 269 -2.30 5.22 -12.03
CA MET A 269 -1.66 4.04 -12.61
C MET A 269 -2.45 3.49 -13.80
N VAL A 270 -3.78 3.41 -13.69
CA VAL A 270 -4.62 2.98 -14.82
C VAL A 270 -4.51 3.97 -15.98
N LEU A 271 -4.62 5.26 -15.76
CA LEU A 271 -4.51 6.27 -16.81
C LEU A 271 -3.15 6.26 -17.49
N ASP A 272 -2.08 6.18 -16.71
CA ASP A 272 -0.70 6.16 -17.22
C ASP A 272 -0.42 4.88 -18.03
N SER A 273 -0.99 3.74 -17.62
CA SER A 273 -0.90 2.49 -18.37
C SER A 273 -1.51 2.56 -19.77
N PHE A 274 -2.49 3.45 -19.99
CA PHE A 274 -3.09 3.73 -21.30
C PHE A 274 -2.44 4.92 -22.04
N GLY A 275 -1.30 5.42 -21.54
CA GLY A 275 -0.51 6.48 -22.21
C GLY A 275 -0.98 7.89 -21.91
N ALA A 276 -1.67 8.13 -20.79
CA ALA A 276 -2.07 9.47 -20.39
C ALA A 276 -0.90 10.38 -19.97
N HIS A 277 0.32 9.83 -19.82
CA HIS A 277 1.55 10.53 -19.42
C HIS A 277 1.34 11.46 -18.21
N VAL A 278 0.87 10.88 -17.10
CA VAL A 278 0.66 11.64 -15.87
C VAL A 278 2.02 12.15 -15.34
N PRO A 279 2.15 13.45 -15.02
CA PRO A 279 3.42 13.99 -14.53
C PRO A 279 3.88 13.30 -13.25
N HIS A 280 5.17 12.99 -13.11
CA HIS A 280 5.75 12.30 -11.95
C HIS A 280 5.48 12.98 -10.60
N TYR A 281 5.23 14.29 -10.58
CA TYR A 281 4.86 15.01 -9.36
C TYR A 281 3.38 14.87 -8.98
N ALA A 282 2.53 14.32 -9.85
CA ALA A 282 1.08 14.21 -9.59
C ALA A 282 0.78 13.27 -8.41
N ALA A 283 1.39 12.09 -8.37
CA ALA A 283 1.18 11.12 -7.29
C ALA A 283 1.58 11.69 -5.91
N PRO A 284 2.79 12.23 -5.70
CA PRO A 284 3.14 12.88 -4.44
C PRO A 284 2.22 14.04 -4.09
N MET A 285 1.94 14.94 -5.04
CA MET A 285 1.10 16.12 -4.78
C MET A 285 -0.32 15.76 -4.37
N ILE A 286 -0.94 14.81 -5.07
CA ILE A 286 -2.29 14.33 -4.72
C ILE A 286 -2.28 13.71 -3.33
N THR A 287 -1.27 12.89 -3.01
CA THR A 287 -1.13 12.29 -1.69
C THR A 287 -1.03 13.34 -0.60
N PHE A 288 -0.16 14.36 -0.76
CA PHE A 288 -0.04 15.45 0.21
C PHE A 288 -1.34 16.25 0.38
N VAL A 289 -2.01 16.58 -0.71
CA VAL A 289 -3.25 17.35 -0.69
C VAL A 289 -4.38 16.57 -0.01
N VAL A 290 -4.60 15.33 -0.42
CA VAL A 290 -5.66 14.47 0.14
C VAL A 290 -5.45 14.25 1.62
N ILE A 291 -4.25 13.84 2.02
CA ILE A 291 -3.92 13.62 3.43
C ILE A 291 -4.04 14.92 4.23
N GLY A 292 -3.58 16.04 3.69
CA GLY A 292 -3.71 17.35 4.32
C GLY A 292 -5.17 17.74 4.59
N ILE A 293 -6.08 17.52 3.64
CA ILE A 293 -7.51 17.77 3.80
C ILE A 293 -8.09 16.93 4.96
N PHE A 294 -7.81 15.63 4.99
CA PHE A 294 -8.32 14.74 6.03
C PHE A 294 -7.65 14.96 7.39
N TRP A 295 -6.38 15.38 7.41
CA TRP A 295 -5.70 15.83 8.62
C TRP A 295 -6.41 17.03 9.25
N VAL A 296 -6.66 18.10 8.45
CA VAL A 296 -7.38 19.29 8.92
C VAL A 296 -8.79 18.93 9.41
N LYS A 297 -9.48 18.04 8.71
CA LYS A 297 -10.78 17.54 9.12
C LYS A 297 -10.73 16.79 10.44
N SER A 298 -9.75 15.93 10.64
CA SER A 298 -9.51 15.21 11.89
C SER A 298 -9.25 16.16 13.04
N PHE A 299 -8.42 17.19 12.82
CA PHE A 299 -8.09 18.19 13.82
C PHE A 299 -9.32 19.01 14.27
N LYS A 300 -10.18 19.39 13.31
CA LYS A 300 -11.45 20.07 13.61
C LYS A 300 -12.41 19.17 14.40
N ALA A 301 -12.51 17.90 14.05
CA ALA A 301 -13.36 16.94 14.77
C ALA A 301 -12.88 16.74 16.21
N ARG A 302 -11.57 16.63 16.44
CA ARG A 302 -10.98 16.53 17.77
C ARG A 302 -11.34 17.72 18.66
N LYS A 303 -11.21 18.97 18.14
CA LYS A 303 -11.56 20.19 18.88
C LYS A 303 -13.04 20.29 19.26
N ARG A 304 -13.91 19.58 18.55
CA ARG A 304 -15.37 19.60 18.82
C ARG A 304 -15.78 18.59 19.87
N ASN A 305 -14.93 17.59 20.14
CA ASN A 305 -15.18 16.52 21.10
C ASN A 305 -14.33 16.68 22.39
N ALA A 306 -13.43 17.66 22.46
CA ALA A 306 -12.70 18.10 23.62
C ALA A 306 -13.36 19.31 24.27
#